data_d3a4a75e18b6efd5e3104be4f96b7cbe
#
_entry.id   d3a4a75e18b6efd5e3104be4f96b7cbe
#
_cell.length_a   1.000
_cell.length_b   1.000
_cell.length_c   1.000
_cell.angle_alpha   90.00
_cell.angle_beta   90.00
_cell.angle_gamma   90.00
#
_symmetry.space_group_name_H-M   'P 1'
#
loop_
_entity.id
_entity.type
_entity.pdbx_description
1 polymer ?
#
loop_
_entity_poly.entity_id
_entity_poly.type
_entity_poly.pdbx_seq_one_letter_code
_entity_poly.pdbx_strand_id
1 'polypeptide(L)'
;SKTKNPHDYSRTPGGSSSGSAAVVASHMAPLSVGSQTGGSVIRPASYCGVVGYKPSYGLISRNGVLKVSDKLDTMGVFGKSVKDVALLAKSLIRKDLHDPSTIYFAADNMIQECEKGPVFDPKFIFYKTKNWKNINKKSQQAFEFLIKNFKKNIEVFDTPSYFDDIPKYHQIIHEVDMANNFQVYYKKDKTKLSKEMREAISRGLKYSAKEYGDASDFMKQSYES
;
A
#
# COMPACT_ATOMS: atom_id res chain seq x y z
N SER A 1 10.73 8.72 -19.34
CA SER A 1 9.34 8.58 -19.82
C SER A 1 8.42 8.29 -18.65
N LYS A 2 7.25 8.89 -18.60
CA LYS A 2 6.28 8.60 -17.57
C LYS A 2 5.50 7.34 -17.96
N THR A 3 5.37 6.38 -17.04
CA THR A 3 4.48 5.23 -17.21
C THR A 3 3.04 5.74 -17.40
N LYS A 4 2.35 5.20 -18.39
CA LYS A 4 0.96 5.55 -18.70
C LYS A 4 0.02 4.45 -18.23
N ASN A 5 -1.23 4.83 -17.97
CA ASN A 5 -2.27 3.85 -17.68
C ASN A 5 -2.62 3.09 -18.97
N PRO A 6 -2.55 1.74 -18.99
CA PRO A 6 -2.83 0.97 -20.20
C PRO A 6 -4.26 1.11 -20.75
N HIS A 7 -5.22 1.48 -19.88
CA HIS A 7 -6.62 1.64 -20.28
C HIS A 7 -6.93 3.03 -20.85
N ASP A 8 -6.12 4.05 -20.45
CA ASP A 8 -6.28 5.42 -20.92
C ASP A 8 -4.95 6.16 -20.73
N TYR A 9 -4.25 6.41 -21.84
CA TYR A 9 -2.92 7.03 -21.84
C TYR A 9 -2.90 8.49 -21.36
N SER A 10 -4.06 9.12 -21.23
CA SER A 10 -4.19 10.45 -20.65
C SER A 10 -4.21 10.42 -19.12
N ARG A 11 -4.38 9.23 -18.51
CA ARG A 11 -4.51 9.04 -17.07
C ARG A 11 -3.24 8.47 -16.44
N THR A 12 -3.11 8.72 -15.15
CA THR A 12 -2.05 8.10 -14.35
C THR A 12 -2.35 6.62 -14.10
N PRO A 13 -1.34 5.75 -14.10
CA PRO A 13 -1.48 4.36 -13.64
C PRO A 13 -1.51 4.24 -12.12
N GLY A 14 -1.51 5.37 -11.40
CA GLY A 14 -1.26 5.39 -9.96
C GLY A 14 0.24 5.26 -9.65
N GLY A 15 0.58 5.15 -8.36
CA GLY A 15 1.97 5.05 -7.92
C GLY A 15 2.09 4.71 -6.43
N SER A 16 3.32 4.45 -5.99
CA SER A 16 4.60 4.54 -6.70
C SER A 16 4.96 3.32 -7.55
N SER A 17 4.37 2.13 -7.35
CA SER A 17 4.59 0.92 -8.17
C SER A 17 3.85 1.01 -9.52
N SER A 18 3.98 2.13 -10.22
CA SER A 18 3.29 2.43 -11.48
C SER A 18 3.60 1.43 -12.58
N GLY A 19 4.88 1.14 -12.78
CA GLY A 19 5.35 0.18 -13.79
C GLY A 19 4.88 -1.23 -13.51
N SER A 20 4.92 -1.65 -12.25
CA SER A 20 4.50 -2.99 -11.82
C SER A 20 3.02 -3.27 -12.11
N ALA A 21 2.15 -2.32 -11.83
CA ALA A 21 0.73 -2.47 -12.16
C ALA A 21 0.48 -2.39 -13.68
N ALA A 22 1.13 -1.43 -14.36
CA ALA A 22 0.92 -1.23 -15.79
C ALA A 22 1.40 -2.43 -16.63
N VAL A 23 2.53 -3.06 -16.27
CA VAL A 23 3.07 -4.21 -17.02
C VAL A 23 2.15 -5.43 -16.92
N VAL A 24 1.51 -5.66 -15.78
CA VAL A 24 0.51 -6.73 -15.62
C VAL A 24 -0.78 -6.37 -16.34
N ALA A 25 -1.24 -5.11 -16.23
CA ALA A 25 -2.45 -4.65 -16.90
C ALA A 25 -2.36 -4.77 -18.43
N SER A 26 -1.19 -4.46 -19.00
CA SER A 26 -0.92 -4.56 -20.44
C SER A 26 -0.53 -5.94 -20.94
N HIS A 27 -0.59 -6.97 -20.11
CA HIS A 27 -0.19 -8.36 -20.43
C HIS A 27 1.28 -8.54 -20.86
N MET A 28 2.16 -7.59 -20.49
CA MET A 28 3.60 -7.69 -20.76
C MET A 28 4.31 -8.66 -19.80
N ALA A 29 3.75 -8.84 -18.61
CA ALA A 29 4.15 -9.88 -17.66
C ALA A 29 2.92 -10.43 -16.92
N PRO A 30 2.90 -11.72 -16.56
CA PRO A 30 1.79 -12.31 -15.82
C PRO A 30 1.70 -11.80 -14.37
N LEU A 31 2.85 -11.53 -13.76
CA LEU A 31 3.01 -11.18 -12.37
C LEU A 31 4.08 -10.08 -12.22
N SER A 32 4.00 -9.30 -11.16
CA SER A 32 5.05 -8.34 -10.81
C SER A 32 5.09 -8.09 -9.30
N VAL A 33 6.21 -7.55 -8.83
CA VAL A 33 6.41 -7.12 -7.45
C VAL A 33 6.40 -5.60 -7.34
N GLY A 34 6.08 -5.09 -6.17
CA GLY A 34 6.19 -3.68 -5.84
C GLY A 34 6.31 -3.48 -4.34
N SER A 35 6.31 -2.24 -3.91
CA SER A 35 6.38 -1.90 -2.50
C SER A 35 5.33 -0.85 -2.13
N GLN A 36 4.92 -0.85 -0.88
CA GLN A 36 3.97 0.13 -0.35
C GLN A 36 4.44 0.66 0.99
N THR A 37 4.59 1.98 1.04
CA THR A 37 4.79 2.74 2.27
C THR A 37 3.47 3.38 2.74
N GLY A 38 2.64 3.84 1.79
CA GLY A 38 1.30 4.38 2.03
C GLY A 38 0.23 3.65 1.22
N GLY A 39 0.18 3.85 -0.09
CA GLY A 39 -0.82 3.24 -0.99
C GLY A 39 -0.21 2.63 -2.25
N SER A 40 1.10 2.42 -2.29
CA SER A 40 1.86 2.23 -3.53
C SER A 40 1.74 0.84 -4.20
N VAL A 41 1.01 -0.10 -3.62
CA VAL A 41 0.57 -1.36 -4.24
C VAL A 41 -0.91 -1.27 -4.59
N ILE A 42 -1.76 -1.00 -3.61
CA ILE A 42 -3.22 -1.04 -3.77
C ILE A 42 -3.72 0.03 -4.74
N ARG A 43 -3.18 1.24 -4.67
CA ARG A 43 -3.59 2.35 -5.54
C ARG A 43 -3.30 2.09 -7.02
N PRO A 44 -2.06 1.76 -7.46
CA PRO A 44 -1.81 1.45 -8.86
C PRO A 44 -2.54 0.19 -9.33
N ALA A 45 -2.75 -0.82 -8.48
CA ALA A 45 -3.57 -1.98 -8.81
C ALA A 45 -5.01 -1.56 -9.17
N SER A 46 -5.63 -0.74 -8.32
CA SER A 46 -6.97 -0.21 -8.56
C SER A 46 -7.06 0.63 -9.84
N TYR A 47 -6.05 1.50 -10.10
CA TYR A 47 -6.04 2.37 -11.28
C TYR A 47 -5.83 1.62 -12.58
N CYS A 48 -5.10 0.51 -12.54
CA CYS A 48 -4.80 -0.32 -13.71
C CYS A 48 -5.73 -1.54 -13.84
N GLY A 49 -6.72 -1.71 -12.97
CA GLY A 49 -7.68 -2.81 -13.04
C GLY A 49 -7.03 -4.20 -12.89
N VAL A 50 -6.04 -4.31 -12.00
CA VAL A 50 -5.37 -5.58 -11.66
C VAL A 50 -5.54 -5.87 -10.17
N VAL A 51 -5.29 -7.11 -9.77
CA VAL A 51 -5.26 -7.49 -8.36
C VAL A 51 -3.90 -7.10 -7.78
N GLY A 52 -3.92 -6.29 -6.72
CA GLY A 52 -2.74 -5.98 -5.90
C GLY A 52 -2.91 -6.56 -4.51
N TYR A 53 -1.90 -7.29 -4.05
CA TYR A 53 -1.88 -7.86 -2.72
C TYR A 53 -0.71 -7.30 -1.92
N LYS A 54 -1.03 -6.59 -0.85
CA LYS A 54 -0.07 -6.16 0.16
C LYS A 54 -0.26 -7.05 1.40
N PRO A 55 0.64 -8.00 1.64
CA PRO A 55 0.57 -8.82 2.85
C PRO A 55 0.79 -7.97 4.11
N SER A 56 0.65 -8.57 5.27
CA SER A 56 1.05 -7.96 6.53
C SER A 56 2.55 -7.66 6.54
N TYR A 57 2.94 -6.64 7.30
CA TYR A 57 4.34 -6.24 7.47
C TYR A 57 5.19 -7.44 7.96
N GLY A 58 6.36 -7.61 7.36
CA GLY A 58 7.29 -8.67 7.73
C GLY A 58 7.03 -10.05 7.10
N LEU A 59 6.01 -10.22 6.25
CA LEU A 59 5.80 -11.50 5.56
C LEU A 59 6.72 -11.68 4.35
N ILE A 60 7.00 -10.63 3.60
CA ILE A 60 7.92 -10.66 2.45
C ILE A 60 9.13 -9.79 2.76
N SER A 61 10.32 -10.34 2.55
CA SER A 61 11.57 -9.63 2.79
C SER A 61 11.73 -8.39 1.91
N ARG A 62 12.32 -7.35 2.49
CA ARG A 62 12.71 -6.10 1.82
C ARG A 62 14.20 -6.03 1.54
N ASN A 63 14.95 -7.12 1.78
CA ASN A 63 16.37 -7.19 1.50
C ASN A 63 16.64 -6.93 0.01
N GLY A 64 17.59 -6.05 -0.30
CA GLY A 64 17.89 -5.62 -1.67
C GLY A 64 16.93 -4.58 -2.24
N VAL A 65 15.92 -4.12 -1.48
CA VAL A 65 14.99 -3.06 -1.88
C VAL A 65 15.41 -1.74 -1.26
N LEU A 66 15.35 -0.65 -2.04
CA LEU A 66 15.61 0.70 -1.54
C LEU A 66 14.54 1.07 -0.52
N LYS A 67 14.95 1.29 0.72
CA LYS A 67 14.06 1.64 1.82
C LYS A 67 13.64 3.10 1.78
N VAL A 68 12.35 3.33 1.99
CA VAL A 68 11.79 4.65 2.27
C VAL A 68 11.52 4.78 3.77
N SER A 69 10.82 3.80 4.35
CA SER A 69 10.51 3.76 5.78
C SER A 69 10.69 2.36 6.34
N ASP A 70 11.47 2.23 7.40
CA ASP A 70 11.67 0.93 8.05
C ASP A 70 10.42 0.40 8.73
N LYS A 71 9.51 1.29 9.17
CA LYS A 71 8.27 0.93 9.85
C LYS A 71 7.09 0.66 8.90
N LEU A 72 7.07 1.28 7.73
CA LEU A 72 5.90 1.28 6.85
C LEU A 72 6.09 0.43 5.60
N ASP A 73 7.33 0.31 5.08
CA ASP A 73 7.56 -0.38 3.82
C ASP A 73 7.16 -1.85 3.88
N THR A 74 6.28 -2.24 2.98
CA THR A 74 5.82 -3.61 2.81
C THR A 74 5.93 -3.99 1.35
N MET A 75 6.53 -5.14 1.07
CA MET A 75 6.53 -5.68 -0.28
C MET A 75 5.14 -6.21 -0.63
N GLY A 76 4.76 -6.07 -1.90
CA GLY A 76 3.51 -6.57 -2.41
C GLY A 76 3.65 -7.11 -3.83
N VAL A 77 2.58 -7.69 -4.31
CA VAL A 77 2.55 -8.39 -5.60
C VAL A 77 1.34 -7.99 -6.42
N PHE A 78 1.45 -8.14 -7.73
CA PHE A 78 0.39 -7.84 -8.70
C PHE A 78 0.16 -9.04 -9.61
N GLY A 79 -1.10 -9.27 -9.97
CA GLY A 79 -1.53 -10.32 -10.89
C GLY A 79 -2.89 -9.99 -11.49
N LYS A 80 -3.38 -10.84 -12.37
CA LYS A 80 -4.71 -10.69 -12.99
C LYS A 80 -5.82 -11.28 -12.14
N SER A 81 -5.52 -12.25 -11.29
CA SER A 81 -6.48 -12.91 -10.39
C SER A 81 -5.94 -13.00 -8.96
N VAL A 82 -6.81 -13.28 -8.01
CA VAL A 82 -6.43 -13.54 -6.61
C VAL A 82 -5.48 -14.74 -6.53
N LYS A 83 -5.71 -15.78 -7.34
CA LYS A 83 -4.87 -16.98 -7.39
C LYS A 83 -3.45 -16.65 -7.89
N ASP A 84 -3.33 -15.77 -8.88
CA ASP A 84 -2.04 -15.33 -9.40
C ASP A 84 -1.19 -14.62 -8.32
N VAL A 85 -1.81 -13.67 -7.60
CA VAL A 85 -1.09 -12.98 -6.52
C VAL A 85 -0.79 -13.88 -5.34
N ALA A 86 -1.65 -14.86 -5.05
CA ALA A 86 -1.41 -15.86 -4.03
C ALA A 86 -0.22 -16.76 -4.38
N LEU A 87 -0.10 -17.18 -5.65
CA LEU A 87 1.02 -17.97 -6.15
C LEU A 87 2.35 -17.24 -5.97
N LEU A 88 2.43 -15.97 -6.38
CA LEU A 88 3.64 -15.19 -6.25
C LEU A 88 3.94 -14.88 -4.77
N ALA A 89 2.94 -14.47 -3.99
CA ALA A 89 3.11 -14.17 -2.56
C ALA A 89 3.61 -15.41 -1.79
N LYS A 90 3.02 -16.58 -2.00
CA LYS A 90 3.47 -17.85 -1.42
C LYS A 90 4.96 -18.09 -1.66
N SER A 91 5.44 -17.81 -2.88
CA SER A 91 6.84 -18.04 -3.25
C SER A 91 7.80 -17.04 -2.58
N LEU A 92 7.31 -15.87 -2.14
CA LEU A 92 8.11 -14.80 -1.54
C LEU A 92 8.00 -14.75 -0.01
N ILE A 93 6.93 -15.28 0.57
CA ILE A 93 6.70 -15.29 2.03
C ILE A 93 7.69 -16.28 2.67
N ARG A 94 8.66 -15.74 3.39
CA ARG A 94 9.63 -16.54 4.14
C ARG A 94 10.39 -15.67 5.15
N LYS A 95 10.91 -16.30 6.21
CA LYS A 95 11.91 -15.66 7.07
C LYS A 95 13.20 -15.41 6.30
N ASP A 96 13.70 -14.19 6.36
CA ASP A 96 14.99 -13.78 5.79
C ASP A 96 15.87 -13.21 6.91
N LEU A 97 17.05 -13.80 7.11
CA LEU A 97 17.99 -13.35 8.16
C LEU A 97 18.60 -11.97 7.86
N HIS A 98 18.56 -11.53 6.60
CA HIS A 98 19.04 -10.21 6.18
C HIS A 98 17.98 -9.10 6.31
N ASP A 99 16.71 -9.46 6.58
CA ASP A 99 15.66 -8.51 6.94
C ASP A 99 15.08 -8.91 8.33
N PRO A 100 15.54 -8.28 9.41
CA PRO A 100 15.12 -8.63 10.78
C PRO A 100 13.63 -8.41 11.03
N SER A 101 12.93 -7.63 10.17
CA SER A 101 11.49 -7.45 10.29
C SER A 101 10.69 -8.67 9.86
N THR A 102 11.30 -9.62 9.13
CA THR A 102 10.57 -10.79 8.64
C THR A 102 10.25 -11.78 9.76
N ILE A 103 9.08 -12.40 9.66
CA ILE A 103 8.58 -13.40 10.61
C ILE A 103 8.45 -14.76 9.93
N TYR A 104 8.39 -15.82 10.72
CA TYR A 104 8.01 -17.14 10.23
C TYR A 104 6.50 -17.18 9.98
N PHE A 105 6.10 -17.61 8.78
CA PHE A 105 4.71 -17.79 8.41
C PHE A 105 4.58 -18.94 7.43
N ALA A 106 3.66 -19.88 7.70
CA ALA A 106 3.38 -21.00 6.80
C ALA A 106 2.39 -20.56 5.72
N ALA A 107 2.87 -20.40 4.49
CA ALA A 107 2.06 -20.01 3.34
C ALA A 107 1.67 -21.20 2.42
N ASP A 108 1.91 -22.44 2.85
CA ASP A 108 1.82 -23.64 2.00
C ASP A 108 0.45 -23.87 1.40
N ASN A 109 -0.61 -23.57 2.15
CA ASN A 109 -2.01 -23.75 1.73
C ASN A 109 -2.61 -22.54 1.02
N MET A 110 -1.85 -21.47 0.76
CA MET A 110 -2.39 -20.18 0.29
C MET A 110 -3.17 -20.31 -1.02
N ILE A 111 -2.73 -21.18 -1.94
CA ILE A 111 -3.42 -21.41 -3.22
C ILE A 111 -4.71 -22.19 -2.99
N GLN A 112 -4.66 -23.26 -2.20
CA GLN A 112 -5.80 -24.07 -1.87
C GLN A 112 -6.91 -23.26 -1.16
N GLU A 113 -6.51 -22.33 -0.27
CA GLU A 113 -7.47 -21.44 0.39
C GLU A 113 -8.16 -20.49 -0.60
N CYS A 114 -7.47 -20.06 -1.66
CA CYS A 114 -8.11 -19.25 -2.73
C CYS A 114 -9.14 -20.03 -3.56
N GLU A 115 -9.09 -21.37 -3.55
CA GLU A 115 -10.00 -22.24 -4.30
C GLU A 115 -11.22 -22.63 -3.47
N LYS A 116 -11.14 -22.52 -2.16
CA LYS A 116 -12.27 -22.76 -1.25
C LYS A 116 -13.21 -21.57 -1.30
N GLY A 117 -14.51 -21.85 -1.34
CA GLY A 117 -15.50 -20.81 -1.07
C GLY A 117 -15.38 -20.29 0.37
N PRO A 118 -15.96 -19.12 0.67
CA PRO A 118 -16.00 -18.61 2.03
C PRO A 118 -16.76 -19.59 2.94
N VAL A 119 -16.21 -19.85 4.13
CA VAL A 119 -16.82 -20.76 5.13
C VAL A 119 -18.15 -20.20 5.63
N PHE A 120 -18.29 -18.85 5.63
CA PHE A 120 -19.51 -18.13 6.01
C PHE A 120 -19.83 -17.10 4.95
N ASP A 121 -21.08 -16.69 4.86
CA ASP A 121 -21.44 -15.51 4.08
C ASP A 121 -20.67 -14.29 4.63
N PRO A 122 -19.78 -13.68 3.84
CA PRO A 122 -18.94 -12.59 4.35
C PRO A 122 -19.81 -11.37 4.66
N LYS A 123 -19.60 -10.80 5.83
CA LYS A 123 -20.12 -9.47 6.19
C LYS A 123 -19.05 -8.42 5.93
N PHE A 124 -19.43 -7.35 5.28
CA PHE A 124 -18.57 -6.25 4.93
C PHE A 124 -18.93 -5.00 5.71
N ILE A 125 -17.94 -4.18 6.00
CA ILE A 125 -18.12 -2.84 6.51
C ILE A 125 -17.56 -1.87 5.47
N PHE A 126 -18.36 -0.88 5.11
CA PHE A 126 -17.92 0.21 4.25
C PHE A 126 -17.79 1.50 5.08
N TYR A 127 -16.55 1.91 5.31
CA TYR A 127 -16.27 3.16 6.01
C TYR A 127 -16.21 4.35 5.06
N LYS A 128 -17.04 5.37 5.30
CA LYS A 128 -16.95 6.67 4.66
C LYS A 128 -15.96 7.54 5.42
N THR A 129 -14.77 7.70 4.86
CA THR A 129 -13.74 8.59 5.43
C THR A 129 -14.08 10.06 5.16
N LYS A 130 -13.39 11.01 5.82
CA LYS A 130 -13.49 12.46 5.53
C LYS A 130 -13.29 12.78 4.05
N ASN A 131 -12.53 11.97 3.34
CA ASN A 131 -12.26 12.15 1.91
C ASN A 131 -13.44 11.72 1.02
N TRP A 132 -14.50 11.09 1.55
CA TRP A 132 -15.66 10.69 0.77
C TRP A 132 -16.25 11.83 -0.07
N LYS A 133 -16.32 13.03 0.51
CA LYS A 133 -16.84 14.23 -0.16
C LYS A 133 -15.96 14.72 -1.31
N ASN A 134 -14.68 14.33 -1.33
CA ASN A 134 -13.69 14.75 -2.32
C ASN A 134 -13.55 13.76 -3.49
N ILE A 135 -14.20 12.61 -3.41
CA ILE A 135 -14.17 11.59 -4.47
C ILE A 135 -15.04 12.10 -5.64
N ASN A 136 -14.57 11.89 -6.87
CA ASN A 136 -15.36 12.26 -8.05
C ASN A 136 -16.69 11.46 -8.12
N LYS A 137 -17.71 12.06 -8.71
CA LYS A 137 -19.07 11.49 -8.77
C LYS A 137 -19.13 10.07 -9.35
N LYS A 138 -18.32 9.76 -10.39
CA LYS A 138 -18.29 8.42 -10.99
C LYS A 138 -17.80 7.36 -10.01
N SER A 139 -16.76 7.69 -9.23
CA SER A 139 -16.26 6.78 -8.18
C SER A 139 -17.28 6.62 -7.06
N GLN A 140 -17.95 7.69 -6.63
CA GLN A 140 -19.03 7.59 -5.63
C GLN A 140 -20.15 6.66 -6.13
N GLN A 141 -20.62 6.85 -7.36
CA GLN A 141 -21.64 6.00 -7.97
C GLN A 141 -21.21 4.53 -8.07
N ALA A 142 -19.94 4.26 -8.38
CA ALA A 142 -19.41 2.90 -8.41
C ALA A 142 -19.45 2.23 -7.02
N PHE A 143 -19.06 2.96 -5.96
CA PHE A 143 -19.16 2.46 -4.60
C PHE A 143 -20.61 2.29 -4.14
N GLU A 144 -21.50 3.22 -4.46
CA GLU A 144 -22.93 3.13 -4.15
C GLU A 144 -23.58 1.93 -4.85
N PHE A 145 -23.20 1.68 -6.11
CA PHE A 145 -23.64 0.47 -6.84
C PHE A 145 -23.15 -0.81 -6.14
N LEU A 146 -21.89 -0.85 -5.72
CA LEU A 146 -21.33 -1.98 -4.99
C LEU A 146 -22.09 -2.21 -3.69
N ILE A 147 -22.29 -1.18 -2.87
CA ILE A 147 -23.04 -1.23 -1.61
C ILE A 147 -24.46 -1.75 -1.84
N LYS A 148 -25.12 -1.26 -2.90
CA LYS A 148 -26.48 -1.68 -3.25
C LYS A 148 -26.56 -3.18 -3.61
N ASN A 149 -25.54 -3.72 -4.28
CA ASN A 149 -25.52 -5.14 -4.66
C ASN A 149 -25.21 -6.07 -3.48
N PHE A 150 -24.47 -5.59 -2.48
CA PHE A 150 -24.15 -6.34 -1.26
C PHE A 150 -25.14 -6.12 -0.11
N LYS A 151 -26.32 -5.61 -0.37
CA LYS A 151 -27.36 -5.11 0.55
C LYS A 151 -27.52 -5.85 1.88
N LYS A 152 -27.43 -7.19 1.87
CA LYS A 152 -27.61 -8.03 3.06
C LYS A 152 -26.31 -8.22 3.85
N ASN A 153 -25.18 -7.97 3.21
CA ASN A 153 -23.87 -8.35 3.73
C ASN A 153 -22.94 -7.15 3.92
N ILE A 154 -23.43 -5.92 3.73
CA ILE A 154 -22.62 -4.72 3.88
C ILE A 154 -23.31 -3.71 4.80
N GLU A 155 -22.57 -3.23 5.78
CA GLU A 155 -22.97 -2.13 6.64
C GLU A 155 -22.13 -0.90 6.31
N VAL A 156 -22.74 0.29 6.40
CA VAL A 156 -22.08 1.55 6.05
C VAL A 156 -21.94 2.39 7.31
N PHE A 157 -20.70 2.78 7.62
CA PHE A 157 -20.39 3.62 8.77
C PHE A 157 -19.56 4.84 8.34
N ASP A 158 -19.68 5.91 9.07
CA ASP A 158 -18.68 6.98 9.05
C ASP A 158 -17.46 6.53 9.85
N THR A 159 -16.27 6.90 9.37
CA THR A 159 -15.03 6.58 10.09
C THR A 159 -15.04 7.28 11.45
N PRO A 160 -14.77 6.57 12.56
CA PRO A 160 -14.60 7.21 13.87
C PRO A 160 -13.55 8.33 13.81
N SER A 161 -13.79 9.43 14.50
CA SER A 161 -12.94 10.64 14.47
C SER A 161 -11.47 10.35 14.84
N TYR A 162 -11.24 9.35 15.66
CA TYR A 162 -9.90 8.87 15.99
C TYR A 162 -9.04 8.58 14.76
N PHE A 163 -9.62 7.98 13.71
CA PHE A 163 -8.90 7.66 12.47
C PHE A 163 -8.59 8.88 11.58
N ASP A 164 -9.16 10.04 11.91
CA ASP A 164 -8.95 11.25 11.12
C ASP A 164 -7.52 11.77 11.18
N ASP A 165 -6.78 11.42 12.23
CA ASP A 165 -5.39 11.81 12.43
C ASP A 165 -4.37 10.82 11.83
N ILE A 166 -4.82 9.63 11.38
CA ILE A 166 -3.94 8.64 10.73
C ILE A 166 -3.08 9.26 9.62
N PRO A 167 -3.64 10.06 8.67
CA PRO A 167 -2.83 10.63 7.59
C PRO A 167 -1.70 11.53 8.11
N LYS A 168 -1.93 12.31 9.17
CA LYS A 168 -0.93 13.18 9.80
C LYS A 168 0.21 12.36 10.40
N TYR A 169 -0.10 11.38 11.23
CA TYR A 169 0.91 10.57 11.89
C TYR A 169 1.66 9.67 10.91
N HIS A 170 0.96 9.12 9.92
CA HIS A 170 1.60 8.39 8.81
C HIS A 170 2.61 9.29 8.07
N GLN A 171 2.26 10.54 7.78
CA GLN A 171 3.15 11.48 7.10
C GLN A 171 4.40 11.76 7.93
N ILE A 172 4.28 11.97 9.25
CA ILE A 172 5.44 12.20 10.13
C ILE A 172 6.41 11.02 10.06
N ILE A 173 5.92 9.79 10.26
CA ILE A 173 6.76 8.59 10.20
C ILE A 173 7.41 8.47 8.81
N HIS A 174 6.63 8.61 7.75
CA HIS A 174 7.09 8.49 6.37
C HIS A 174 8.20 9.49 6.04
N GLU A 175 8.03 10.77 6.42
CA GLU A 175 8.99 11.82 6.07
C GLU A 175 10.26 11.77 6.93
N VAL A 176 10.14 11.41 8.22
CA VAL A 176 11.31 11.22 9.10
C VAL A 176 12.13 10.02 8.65
N ASP A 177 11.49 8.89 8.38
CA ASP A 177 12.18 7.68 7.91
C ASP A 177 12.82 7.93 6.54
N MET A 178 12.12 8.62 5.63
CA MET A 178 12.68 9.03 4.34
C MET A 178 13.90 9.93 4.53
N ALA A 179 13.83 10.91 5.44
CA ALA A 179 14.96 11.79 5.72
C ALA A 179 16.18 11.01 6.22
N ASN A 180 15.98 10.01 7.09
CA ASN A 180 17.04 9.16 7.58
C ASN A 180 17.63 8.26 6.48
N ASN A 181 16.79 7.56 5.73
CA ASN A 181 17.24 6.58 4.73
C ASN A 181 17.87 7.24 3.49
N PHE A 182 17.45 8.46 3.16
CA PHE A 182 17.99 9.21 1.99
C PHE A 182 18.99 10.29 2.35
N GLN A 183 19.37 10.45 3.61
CA GLN A 183 20.30 11.50 4.05
C GLN A 183 21.62 11.50 3.27
N VAL A 184 22.18 10.32 3.00
CA VAL A 184 23.45 10.18 2.27
C VAL A 184 23.31 10.74 0.86
N TYR A 185 22.24 10.39 0.15
CA TYR A 185 21.97 10.89 -1.20
C TYR A 185 21.67 12.39 -1.21
N TYR A 186 20.91 12.85 -0.23
CA TYR A 186 20.55 14.26 -0.08
C TYR A 186 21.77 15.15 0.19
N LYS A 187 22.71 14.70 1.02
CA LYS A 187 23.96 15.40 1.29
C LYS A 187 24.92 15.36 0.11
N LYS A 188 24.99 14.24 -0.61
CA LYS A 188 25.91 14.06 -1.74
C LYS A 188 25.53 14.93 -2.93
N ASP A 189 24.28 14.89 -3.36
CA ASP A 189 23.77 15.71 -4.47
C ASP A 189 22.23 15.74 -4.48
N LYS A 190 21.68 16.72 -3.76
CA LYS A 190 20.23 16.89 -3.69
C LYS A 190 19.57 17.22 -5.04
N THR A 191 20.35 17.67 -6.05
CA THR A 191 19.79 18.03 -7.37
C THR A 191 19.32 16.79 -8.15
N LYS A 192 19.86 15.60 -7.83
CA LYS A 192 19.45 14.31 -8.41
C LYS A 192 18.17 13.74 -7.83
N LEU A 193 17.67 14.32 -6.73
CA LEU A 193 16.38 13.94 -6.16
C LEU A 193 15.26 14.82 -6.75
N SER A 194 14.06 14.26 -6.90
CA SER A 194 12.91 15.04 -7.35
C SER A 194 12.57 16.17 -6.37
N LYS A 195 11.85 17.17 -6.83
CA LYS A 195 11.42 18.30 -6.00
C LYS A 195 10.61 17.81 -4.80
N GLU A 196 9.63 16.95 -5.04
CA GLU A 196 8.74 16.39 -4.03
C GLU A 196 9.51 15.62 -2.96
N MET A 197 10.51 14.85 -3.37
CA MET A 197 11.36 14.08 -2.45
C MET A 197 12.23 15.00 -1.60
N ARG A 198 12.82 16.05 -2.18
CA ARG A 198 13.58 17.04 -1.43
C ARG A 198 12.76 17.77 -0.39
N GLU A 199 11.52 18.13 -0.75
CA GLU A 199 10.58 18.79 0.16
C GLU A 199 10.17 17.86 1.31
N ALA A 200 9.87 16.59 1.02
CA ALA A 200 9.54 15.59 2.04
C ALA A 200 10.71 15.37 3.02
N ILE A 201 11.94 15.19 2.50
CA ILE A 201 13.15 15.08 3.33
C ILE A 201 13.35 16.35 4.17
N SER A 202 13.17 17.53 3.58
CA SER A 202 13.31 18.79 4.32
C SER A 202 12.29 18.96 5.44
N ARG A 203 11.06 18.45 5.28
CA ARG A 203 10.06 18.40 6.36
C ARG A 203 10.45 17.35 7.40
N GLY A 204 10.84 16.15 6.95
CA GLY A 204 11.26 15.07 7.83
C GLY A 204 12.39 15.46 8.79
N LEU A 205 13.35 16.27 8.33
CA LEU A 205 14.45 16.79 9.14
C LEU A 205 14.01 17.83 10.21
N LYS A 206 12.80 18.34 10.15
CA LYS A 206 12.29 19.36 11.09
C LYS A 206 11.46 18.76 12.21
N TYR A 207 10.94 17.56 12.05
CA TYR A 207 10.17 16.90 13.10
C TYR A 207 11.07 16.56 14.30
N SER A 208 10.57 16.80 15.48
CA SER A 208 11.24 16.45 16.74
C SER A 208 11.13 14.94 17.02
N ALA A 209 12.03 14.44 17.85
CA ALA A 209 11.97 13.07 18.36
C ALA A 209 10.64 12.78 19.08
N LYS A 210 10.08 13.81 19.76
CA LYS A 210 8.77 13.69 20.41
C LYS A 210 7.65 13.48 19.41
N GLU A 211 7.57 14.28 18.34
CA GLU A 211 6.53 14.13 17.30
C GLU A 211 6.60 12.77 16.62
N TYR A 212 7.81 12.27 16.35
CA TYR A 212 8.00 10.94 15.79
C TYR A 212 7.59 9.83 16.77
N GLY A 213 7.88 10.00 18.06
CA GLY A 213 7.46 9.10 19.14
C GLY A 213 5.95 9.04 19.23
N ASP A 214 5.30 10.21 19.36
CA ASP A 214 3.85 10.34 19.45
C ASP A 214 3.16 9.69 18.21
N ALA A 215 3.71 9.90 17.00
CA ALA A 215 3.19 9.30 15.77
C ALA A 215 3.35 7.76 15.79
N SER A 216 4.45 7.25 16.29
CA SER A 216 4.70 5.81 16.41
C SER A 216 3.75 5.13 17.40
N ASP A 217 3.50 5.77 18.53
CA ASP A 217 2.58 5.26 19.54
C ASP A 217 1.13 5.29 19.06
N PHE A 218 0.74 6.35 18.37
CA PHE A 218 -0.58 6.43 17.74
C PHE A 218 -0.80 5.29 16.72
N MET A 219 0.20 4.98 15.88
CA MET A 219 0.10 3.88 14.92
C MET A 219 -0.04 2.52 15.60
N LYS A 220 0.64 2.28 16.72
CA LYS A 220 0.45 1.05 17.52
C LYS A 220 -0.96 0.95 18.07
N GLN A 221 -1.45 2.00 18.73
CA GLN A 221 -2.82 2.05 19.26
C GLN A 221 -3.88 1.84 18.18
N SER A 222 -3.67 2.43 16.98
CA SER A 222 -4.59 2.25 15.86
C SER A 222 -4.60 0.83 15.30
N TYR A 223 -3.60 0.02 15.59
CA TYR A 223 -3.52 -1.38 15.17
C TYR A 223 -4.20 -2.32 16.15
N GLU A 224 -4.32 -1.92 17.41
CA GLU A 224 -4.92 -2.69 18.50
C GLU A 224 -6.43 -2.39 18.70
N SER A 225 -6.92 -1.31 18.08
CA SER A 225 -8.33 -0.86 18.15
C SER A 225 -9.17 -1.42 17.00
#